data_a6a4db76283d5b2544b9eb4220f1b901
#
_entry.id   a6a4db76283d5b2544b9eb4220f1b901
#
_cell.length_a   1.000
_cell.length_b   1.000
_cell.length_c   1.000
_cell.angle_alpha   90.00
_cell.angle_beta   90.00
_cell.angle_gamma   90.00
#
_symmetry.space_group_name_H-M   'P 1'
#
loop_
_entity.id
_entity.type
_entity.pdbx_description
1 polymer ?
#
loop_
_entity_poly.entity_id
_entity_poly.type
_entity_poly.pdbx_seq_one_letter_code
_entity_poly.pdbx_strand_id
1 'polypeptide(L)'
;YDLGEDLDILDFERGAKVAGGGFYFTKGDGARLEHALVQFMLDVHREQGYVDVFPPIPVNSRSMVGTGQFPKFTEDAYRIGGRNDEPWDDDDLWLCPTAEVPVTNMYRNEILLDDDLPLKIQAYTPNFRREAGEHGTETRGIVRVHQFNKVEMVNFVAPSESEARFEGLVDEAEAVLRRLELPYRILEMCTGDLGFTQRKKYDIEVWAPADDMDTGPEAGGRWLEVSSVSNFGAFQARRAGLRYRPERHESAEYLHTLNGSGLAIPRVMVAILEYYQNDDGTVTVPEALRPYMGDSETIEGHTPVGESAVGDGTRG
;
A
#
# COMPACT_ATOMS: atom_id res chain seq x y z
N TYR A 1 7.11 12.55 -12.19
CA TYR A 1 7.75 13.62 -11.43
C TYR A 1 7.39 14.97 -12.03
N ASP A 2 7.90 15.28 -13.23
CA ASP A 2 7.76 16.59 -13.88
C ASP A 2 6.27 16.98 -14.05
N LEU A 3 5.43 16.09 -14.55
CA LEU A 3 3.99 16.31 -14.67
C LEU A 3 3.32 16.68 -13.32
N GLY A 4 3.71 16.02 -12.23
CA GLY A 4 3.15 16.31 -10.90
C GLY A 4 3.56 17.68 -10.35
N GLU A 5 4.77 18.16 -10.70
CA GLU A 5 5.22 19.52 -10.36
C GLU A 5 4.59 20.56 -11.30
N ASP A 6 4.53 20.29 -12.61
CA ASP A 6 3.91 21.19 -13.62
C ASP A 6 2.43 21.45 -13.32
N LEU A 7 1.69 20.43 -12.88
CA LEU A 7 0.30 20.53 -12.43
C LEU A 7 0.16 21.09 -11.00
N ASP A 8 1.25 21.37 -10.30
CA ASP A 8 1.28 21.78 -8.88
C ASP A 8 0.53 20.84 -7.93
N ILE A 9 0.46 19.55 -8.26
CA ILE A 9 -0.21 18.53 -7.44
C ILE A 9 0.75 17.73 -6.54
N LEU A 10 2.07 17.80 -6.79
CA LEU A 10 3.12 17.22 -5.97
C LEU A 10 4.14 18.28 -5.57
N ASP A 11 4.64 18.22 -4.33
CA ASP A 11 5.62 19.17 -3.79
C ASP A 11 6.70 18.45 -2.98
N PHE A 12 7.81 18.19 -3.63
CA PHE A 12 8.95 17.48 -3.04
C PHE A 12 9.84 18.40 -2.20
N GLU A 13 9.98 19.68 -2.60
CA GLU A 13 10.81 20.63 -1.89
C GLU A 13 10.27 20.87 -0.45
N ARG A 14 8.96 21.13 -0.35
CA ARG A 14 8.34 21.33 0.96
C ARG A 14 8.25 20.03 1.76
N GLY A 15 8.06 18.88 1.11
CA GLY A 15 8.15 17.56 1.74
C GLY A 15 9.51 17.32 2.38
N ALA A 16 10.59 17.54 1.63
CA ALA A 16 11.96 17.42 2.12
C ALA A 16 12.28 18.43 3.24
N LYS A 17 11.74 19.64 3.17
CA LYS A 17 11.90 20.65 4.22
C LYS A 17 11.27 20.24 5.55
N VAL A 18 10.15 19.50 5.50
CA VAL A 18 9.41 19.09 6.72
C VAL A 18 9.97 17.82 7.33
N ALA A 19 10.32 16.81 6.49
CA ALA A 19 10.63 15.47 6.98
C ALA A 19 11.90 14.84 6.40
N GLY A 20 12.59 15.54 5.49
CA GLY A 20 13.77 15.03 4.78
C GLY A 20 13.46 14.46 3.42
N GLY A 21 14.47 13.99 2.70
CA GLY A 21 14.32 13.34 1.39
C GLY A 21 13.42 12.12 1.47
N GLY A 22 12.71 11.80 0.37
CA GLY A 22 11.77 10.69 0.31
C GLY A 22 10.38 10.99 0.91
N PHE A 23 10.11 12.26 1.28
CA PHE A 23 8.79 12.76 1.67
C PHE A 23 8.32 13.83 0.69
N TYR A 24 7.02 13.93 0.50
CA TYR A 24 6.37 14.87 -0.41
C TYR A 24 5.01 15.30 0.13
N PHE A 25 4.48 16.38 -0.42
CA PHE A 25 3.08 16.74 -0.25
C PHE A 25 2.31 16.44 -1.54
N THR A 26 1.09 15.93 -1.42
CA THR A 26 0.07 16.05 -2.44
C THR A 26 -0.70 17.35 -2.19
N LYS A 27 -1.05 18.08 -3.26
CA LYS A 27 -1.78 19.35 -3.18
C LYS A 27 -2.97 19.36 -4.13
N GLY A 28 -3.96 20.18 -3.82
CA GLY A 28 -5.09 20.40 -4.73
C GLY A 28 -5.72 19.11 -5.23
N ASP A 29 -5.79 18.93 -6.54
CA ASP A 29 -6.36 17.74 -7.15
C ASP A 29 -5.51 16.48 -6.94
N GLY A 30 -4.20 16.62 -6.69
CA GLY A 30 -3.37 15.48 -6.29
C GLY A 30 -3.79 14.90 -4.94
N ALA A 31 -4.06 15.75 -3.95
CA ALA A 31 -4.58 15.31 -2.66
C ALA A 31 -5.99 14.73 -2.76
N ARG A 32 -6.83 15.33 -3.63
CA ARG A 32 -8.18 14.80 -3.91
C ARG A 32 -8.12 13.43 -4.57
N LEU A 33 -7.23 13.23 -5.54
CA LEU A 33 -7.01 11.95 -6.22
C LEU A 33 -6.56 10.87 -5.22
N GLU A 34 -5.66 11.21 -4.30
CA GLU A 34 -5.21 10.29 -3.25
C GLU A 34 -6.37 9.86 -2.34
N HIS A 35 -7.19 10.82 -1.88
CA HIS A 35 -8.38 10.53 -1.07
C HIS A 35 -9.43 9.74 -1.85
N ALA A 36 -9.65 10.08 -3.13
CA ALA A 36 -10.56 9.38 -4.03
C ALA A 36 -10.17 7.91 -4.20
N LEU A 37 -8.87 7.63 -4.43
CA LEU A 37 -8.35 6.28 -4.53
C LEU A 37 -8.55 5.48 -3.25
N VAL A 38 -8.26 6.08 -2.08
CA VAL A 38 -8.52 5.41 -0.79
C VAL A 38 -9.98 4.99 -0.68
N GLN A 39 -10.91 5.93 -0.88
CA GLN A 39 -12.33 5.66 -0.69
C GLN A 39 -12.85 4.66 -1.74
N PHE A 40 -12.45 4.82 -3.00
CA PHE A 40 -12.79 3.91 -4.07
C PHE A 40 -12.35 2.48 -3.79
N MET A 41 -11.09 2.27 -3.38
CA MET A 41 -10.55 0.95 -3.06
C MET A 41 -11.30 0.31 -1.88
N LEU A 42 -11.57 1.09 -0.82
CA LEU A 42 -12.37 0.60 0.32
C LEU A 42 -13.78 0.17 -0.11
N ASP A 43 -14.42 0.93 -0.99
CA ASP A 43 -15.76 0.60 -1.48
C ASP A 43 -15.74 -0.67 -2.35
N VAL A 44 -14.75 -0.81 -3.25
CA VAL A 44 -14.58 -2.02 -4.07
C VAL A 44 -14.45 -3.26 -3.20
N HIS A 45 -13.60 -3.22 -2.18
CA HIS A 45 -13.38 -4.39 -1.32
C HIS A 45 -14.54 -4.63 -0.35
N ARG A 46 -15.26 -3.57 0.07
CA ARG A 46 -16.50 -3.72 0.84
C ARG A 46 -17.57 -4.49 0.06
N GLU A 47 -17.72 -4.21 -1.25
CA GLU A 47 -18.61 -4.99 -2.13
C GLU A 47 -18.19 -6.47 -2.23
N GLN A 48 -16.90 -6.75 -2.09
CA GLN A 48 -16.35 -8.11 -2.06
C GLN A 48 -16.46 -8.79 -0.68
N GLY A 49 -17.10 -8.12 0.30
CA GLY A 49 -17.38 -8.67 1.62
C GLY A 49 -16.29 -8.44 2.67
N TYR A 50 -15.39 -7.48 2.47
CA TYR A 50 -14.43 -7.06 3.49
C TYR A 50 -15.08 -6.17 4.55
N VAL A 51 -14.66 -6.35 5.80
CA VAL A 51 -15.02 -5.49 6.93
C VAL A 51 -13.93 -4.42 7.10
N ASP A 52 -14.34 -3.15 7.15
CA ASP A 52 -13.43 -2.04 7.38
C ASP A 52 -12.98 -2.00 8.84
N VAL A 53 -11.69 -1.81 9.05
CA VAL A 53 -11.12 -1.46 10.35
C VAL A 53 -10.16 -0.28 10.22
N PHE A 54 -10.09 0.53 11.26
CA PHE A 54 -9.08 1.60 11.37
C PHE A 54 -8.13 1.24 12.52
N PRO A 55 -6.96 0.66 12.23
CA PRO A 55 -6.07 0.15 13.25
C PRO A 55 -5.20 1.24 13.87
N PRO A 56 -4.59 1.00 15.06
CA PRO A 56 -3.50 1.82 15.56
C PRO A 56 -2.33 1.86 14.58
N ILE A 57 -1.78 3.05 14.33
CA ILE A 57 -0.59 3.23 13.48
C ILE A 57 0.70 2.87 14.24
N PRO A 58 0.91 3.31 15.50
CA PRO A 58 1.96 2.75 16.33
C PRO A 58 1.67 1.29 16.68
N VAL A 59 2.61 0.40 16.42
CA VAL A 59 2.52 -1.04 16.73
C VAL A 59 3.67 -1.44 17.63
N ASN A 60 3.45 -2.40 18.53
CA ASN A 60 4.53 -2.88 19.39
C ASN A 60 5.41 -3.93 18.68
N SER A 61 6.62 -4.16 19.23
CA SER A 61 7.57 -5.11 18.68
C SER A 61 6.98 -6.53 18.57
N ARG A 62 6.12 -6.95 19.51
CA ARG A 62 5.43 -8.25 19.45
C ARG A 62 4.59 -8.38 18.19
N SER A 63 3.94 -7.31 17.75
CA SER A 63 3.14 -7.32 16.53
C SER A 63 4.04 -7.43 15.28
N MET A 64 5.18 -6.74 15.28
CA MET A 64 6.18 -6.84 14.21
C MET A 64 6.77 -8.27 14.12
N VAL A 65 7.04 -8.89 15.27
CA VAL A 65 7.48 -10.30 15.36
C VAL A 65 6.37 -11.24 14.91
N GLY A 66 5.12 -11.00 15.30
CA GLY A 66 3.96 -11.85 14.98
C GLY A 66 3.76 -12.04 13.48
N THR A 67 3.94 -11.00 12.69
CA THR A 67 3.84 -11.06 11.22
C THR A 67 5.14 -11.42 10.51
N GLY A 68 6.27 -11.50 11.24
CA GLY A 68 7.57 -11.85 10.66
C GLY A 68 8.33 -10.66 10.08
N GLN A 69 7.91 -9.42 10.36
CA GLN A 69 8.69 -8.24 10.00
C GLN A 69 10.01 -8.22 10.76
N PHE A 70 9.98 -8.54 12.05
CA PHE A 70 11.17 -8.62 12.87
C PHE A 70 11.67 -10.08 13.05
N PRO A 71 13.00 -10.26 13.13
CA PRO A 71 14.07 -9.24 13.18
C PRO A 71 14.57 -8.73 11.80
N LYS A 72 14.12 -9.34 10.68
CA LYS A 72 14.74 -9.12 9.35
C LYS A 72 14.68 -7.65 8.90
N PHE A 73 13.56 -6.97 9.11
CA PHE A 73 13.31 -5.60 8.61
C PHE A 73 13.41 -4.53 9.71
N THR A 74 14.17 -4.79 10.77
CA THR A 74 14.35 -3.82 11.88
C THR A 74 14.97 -2.50 11.40
N GLU A 75 15.92 -2.55 10.46
CA GLU A 75 16.57 -1.35 9.92
C GLU A 75 15.63 -0.50 9.05
N ASP A 76 14.64 -1.12 8.42
CA ASP A 76 13.64 -0.44 7.61
C ASP A 76 12.48 0.17 8.41
N ALA A 77 12.35 -0.20 9.67
CA ALA A 77 11.27 0.30 10.52
C ALA A 77 11.60 1.66 11.15
N TYR A 78 10.60 2.48 11.41
CA TYR A 78 10.69 3.70 12.19
C TYR A 78 10.34 3.41 13.64
N ARG A 79 11.35 3.45 14.54
CA ARG A 79 11.15 3.29 15.98
C ARG A 79 10.73 4.61 16.62
N ILE A 80 9.75 4.54 17.52
CA ILE A 80 9.27 5.69 18.27
C ILE A 80 10.03 5.76 19.61
N GLY A 81 10.73 6.86 19.84
CA GLY A 81 11.40 7.12 21.13
C GLY A 81 12.74 6.41 21.36
N GLY A 82 13.30 5.76 20.33
CA GLY A 82 14.59 5.05 20.42
C GLY A 82 15.35 5.06 19.09
N ARG A 83 16.53 4.45 19.08
CA ARG A 83 17.34 4.25 17.87
C ARG A 83 17.25 2.79 17.43
N ASN A 84 17.32 2.53 16.11
CA ASN A 84 17.21 1.17 15.57
C ASN A 84 18.42 0.28 15.89
N ASP A 85 19.59 0.89 16.16
CA ASP A 85 20.83 0.22 16.55
C ASP A 85 20.91 -0.12 18.06
N GLU A 86 19.90 0.30 18.83
CA GLU A 86 19.78 -0.06 20.24
C GLU A 86 18.89 -1.30 20.42
N PRO A 87 19.14 -2.14 21.44
CA PRO A 87 18.25 -3.23 21.77
C PRO A 87 16.81 -2.76 21.95
N TRP A 88 15.86 -3.54 21.48
CA TRP A 88 14.43 -3.29 21.65
C TRP A 88 13.78 -4.41 22.46
N ASP A 89 12.68 -4.07 23.13
CA ASP A 89 11.87 -5.01 23.87
C ASP A 89 10.48 -5.21 23.21
N ASP A 90 9.69 -6.06 23.82
CA ASP A 90 8.38 -6.46 23.31
C ASP A 90 7.36 -5.31 23.22
N ASP A 91 7.50 -4.29 24.06
CA ASP A 91 6.55 -3.20 24.19
C ASP A 91 7.00 -1.90 23.48
N ASP A 92 8.22 -1.88 22.92
CA ASP A 92 8.68 -0.77 22.10
C ASP A 92 7.74 -0.51 20.90
N LEU A 93 7.51 0.75 20.61
CA LEU A 93 6.60 1.16 19.56
C LEU A 93 7.33 1.52 18.26
N TRP A 94 6.68 1.17 17.16
CA TRP A 94 7.15 1.38 15.80
C TRP A 94 6.02 1.94 14.94
N LEU A 95 6.35 2.79 13.97
CA LEU A 95 5.38 3.17 12.94
C LEU A 95 5.10 1.96 12.04
N CYS A 96 3.84 1.72 11.73
CA CYS A 96 3.44 0.53 10.99
C CYS A 96 3.96 0.60 9.53
N PRO A 97 4.64 -0.46 9.03
CA PRO A 97 5.14 -0.48 7.65
C PRO A 97 4.06 -0.95 6.64
N THR A 98 2.98 -1.52 7.13
CA THR A 98 1.82 -2.05 6.41
C THR A 98 0.71 -2.38 7.39
N ALA A 99 -0.55 -2.18 7.00
CA ALA A 99 -1.70 -2.56 7.82
C ALA A 99 -1.78 -4.06 8.11
N GLU A 100 -1.06 -4.90 7.34
CA GLU A 100 -0.87 -6.32 7.67
C GLU A 100 -0.50 -6.52 9.14
N VAL A 101 0.42 -5.69 9.68
CA VAL A 101 0.92 -5.85 11.05
C VAL A 101 -0.18 -5.66 12.09
N PRO A 102 -0.86 -4.52 12.19
CA PRO A 102 -1.90 -4.35 13.19
C PRO A 102 -3.12 -5.25 12.95
N VAL A 103 -3.54 -5.45 11.69
CA VAL A 103 -4.74 -6.24 11.39
C VAL A 103 -4.53 -7.73 11.68
N THR A 104 -3.39 -8.31 11.28
CA THR A 104 -3.09 -9.71 11.60
C THR A 104 -3.00 -9.94 13.11
N ASN A 105 -2.48 -8.98 13.87
CA ASN A 105 -2.37 -9.08 15.32
C ASN A 105 -3.66 -8.71 16.08
N MET A 106 -4.72 -8.29 15.40
CA MET A 106 -6.00 -7.96 16.02
C MET A 106 -6.56 -9.10 16.86
N TYR A 107 -6.38 -10.34 16.38
CA TYR A 107 -6.82 -11.56 17.06
C TYR A 107 -5.66 -12.35 17.71
N ARG A 108 -4.54 -11.70 17.99
CA ARG A 108 -3.39 -12.36 18.62
C ARG A 108 -3.75 -13.07 19.92
N ASN A 109 -3.34 -14.36 20.04
CA ASN A 109 -3.66 -15.27 21.16
C ASN A 109 -5.14 -15.65 21.31
N GLU A 110 -5.94 -15.47 20.25
CA GLU A 110 -7.34 -15.83 20.25
C GLU A 110 -7.60 -17.15 19.51
N ILE A 111 -8.78 -17.74 19.79
CA ILE A 111 -9.32 -18.92 19.12
C ILE A 111 -10.63 -18.50 18.48
N LEU A 112 -10.63 -18.39 17.14
CA LEU A 112 -11.83 -18.10 16.36
C LEU A 112 -12.73 -19.35 16.26
N LEU A 113 -13.99 -19.17 15.93
CA LEU A 113 -14.88 -20.26 15.58
C LEU A 113 -14.81 -20.55 14.08
N ASP A 114 -15.09 -21.77 13.67
CA ASP A 114 -15.15 -22.11 12.25
C ASP A 114 -16.17 -21.28 11.47
N ASP A 115 -17.32 -21.03 12.09
CA ASP A 115 -18.39 -20.19 11.53
C ASP A 115 -17.96 -18.72 11.30
N ASP A 116 -16.87 -18.26 11.93
CA ASP A 116 -16.30 -16.91 11.71
C ASP A 116 -15.38 -16.85 10.50
N LEU A 117 -15.00 -18.00 9.90
CA LEU A 117 -14.10 -18.09 8.78
C LEU A 117 -14.84 -18.30 7.44
N PRO A 118 -14.37 -17.78 6.31
CA PRO A 118 -13.22 -16.88 6.18
C PRO A 118 -13.52 -15.48 6.72
N LEU A 119 -12.64 -14.96 7.57
CA LEU A 119 -12.76 -13.60 8.06
C LEU A 119 -11.93 -12.67 7.17
N LYS A 120 -12.59 -11.73 6.50
CA LYS A 120 -12.04 -10.80 5.52
C LYS A 120 -12.04 -9.39 6.09
N ILE A 121 -10.86 -8.82 6.31
CA ILE A 121 -10.69 -7.49 6.90
C ILE A 121 -9.87 -6.63 5.95
N GLN A 122 -10.26 -5.37 5.80
CA GLN A 122 -9.47 -4.37 5.10
C GLN A 122 -9.17 -3.18 6.01
N ALA A 123 -8.03 -2.54 5.75
CA ALA A 123 -7.64 -1.33 6.45
C ALA A 123 -6.89 -0.38 5.51
N TYR A 124 -7.22 0.91 5.59
CA TYR A 124 -6.41 1.99 5.08
C TYR A 124 -5.43 2.46 6.15
N THR A 125 -4.15 2.58 5.81
CA THR A 125 -3.14 3.17 6.70
C THR A 125 -2.09 3.97 5.92
N PRO A 126 -1.56 5.06 6.50
CA PRO A 126 -0.24 5.55 6.16
C PRO A 126 0.78 4.51 6.63
N ASN A 127 1.77 4.19 5.78
CA ASN A 127 2.80 3.20 6.03
C ASN A 127 4.16 3.86 5.97
N PHE A 128 5.09 3.38 6.80
CA PHE A 128 6.38 4.02 7.01
C PHE A 128 7.51 3.01 6.82
N ARG A 129 8.43 3.29 5.87
CA ARG A 129 9.61 2.47 5.58
C ARG A 129 10.82 3.36 5.40
N ARG A 130 11.94 3.00 6.02
CA ARG A 130 13.20 3.77 5.91
C ARG A 130 13.92 3.51 4.61
N GLU A 131 13.57 2.45 3.88
CA GLU A 131 14.22 2.02 2.64
C GLU A 131 15.75 1.92 2.79
N ALA A 132 16.21 1.39 3.94
CA ALA A 132 17.60 1.45 4.42
C ALA A 132 18.61 0.66 3.56
N GLY A 133 18.15 -0.24 2.71
CA GLY A 133 19.01 -1.10 1.88
C GLY A 133 19.12 -0.69 0.42
N GLU A 134 18.36 0.31 -0.03
CA GLU A 134 18.22 0.59 -1.45
C GLU A 134 18.76 1.98 -1.83
N HIS A 135 20.01 1.98 -2.29
CA HIS A 135 20.65 3.13 -2.90
C HIS A 135 20.64 2.95 -4.42
N GLY A 136 19.55 3.34 -5.07
CA GLY A 136 19.38 3.13 -6.51
C GLY A 136 18.63 4.26 -7.22
N THR A 137 18.52 4.13 -8.52
CA THR A 137 18.02 5.11 -9.50
C THR A 137 16.54 5.47 -9.40
N GLU A 138 15.74 4.79 -8.58
CA GLU A 138 14.29 5.03 -8.42
C GLU A 138 13.93 6.01 -7.29
N THR A 139 14.85 6.87 -6.89
CA THR A 139 14.62 7.86 -5.80
C THR A 139 13.88 9.11 -6.25
N ARG A 140 13.62 9.26 -7.56
CA ARG A 140 12.90 10.42 -8.12
C ARG A 140 11.40 10.15 -8.18
N GLY A 141 10.60 11.10 -7.72
CA GLY A 141 9.14 10.98 -7.72
C GLY A 141 8.56 10.24 -6.53
N ILE A 142 7.35 9.65 -6.69
CA ILE A 142 6.57 9.03 -5.60
C ILE A 142 6.54 7.50 -5.65
N VAL A 143 7.31 6.86 -6.55
CA VAL A 143 7.33 5.40 -6.70
C VAL A 143 7.88 4.70 -5.45
N ARG A 144 8.92 5.30 -4.84
CA ARG A 144 9.57 4.80 -3.63
C ARG A 144 9.79 5.94 -2.64
N VAL A 145 9.06 5.92 -1.56
CA VAL A 145 9.01 6.99 -0.56
C VAL A 145 8.97 6.41 0.85
N HIS A 146 9.33 7.24 1.84
CA HIS A 146 9.38 6.83 3.24
C HIS A 146 8.01 6.76 3.92
N GLN A 147 7.04 7.49 3.40
CA GLN A 147 5.65 7.46 3.84
C GLN A 147 4.74 7.32 2.62
N PHE A 148 3.82 6.38 2.65
CA PHE A 148 2.84 6.16 1.58
C PHE A 148 1.53 5.58 2.13
N ASN A 149 0.45 5.88 1.46
CA ASN A 149 -0.87 5.37 1.77
C ASN A 149 -1.14 4.05 1.03
N LYS A 150 -1.81 3.11 1.72
CA LYS A 150 -2.17 1.80 1.16
C LYS A 150 -3.46 1.29 1.79
N VAL A 151 -4.31 0.69 0.98
CA VAL A 151 -5.36 -0.19 1.45
C VAL A 151 -4.79 -1.61 1.50
N GLU A 152 -5.02 -2.31 2.59
CA GLU A 152 -4.54 -3.67 2.80
C GLU A 152 -5.70 -4.60 3.12
N MET A 153 -5.72 -5.76 2.48
CA MET A 153 -6.66 -6.84 2.70
C MET A 153 -5.98 -7.95 3.49
N VAL A 154 -6.59 -8.40 4.58
CA VAL A 154 -6.11 -9.53 5.39
C VAL A 154 -7.22 -10.56 5.52
N ASN A 155 -6.90 -11.83 5.27
CA ASN A 155 -7.84 -12.94 5.38
C ASN A 155 -7.33 -13.96 6.39
N PHE A 156 -8.23 -14.38 7.28
CA PHE A 156 -8.03 -15.51 8.20
C PHE A 156 -8.90 -16.65 7.69
N VAL A 157 -8.29 -17.81 7.46
CA VAL A 157 -8.97 -18.92 6.79
C VAL A 157 -8.64 -20.27 7.41
N ALA A 158 -9.52 -21.23 7.28
CA ALA A 158 -9.20 -22.62 7.55
C ALA A 158 -8.10 -23.12 6.58
N PRO A 159 -7.17 -23.98 7.01
CA PRO A 159 -6.09 -24.48 6.14
C PRO A 159 -6.59 -25.14 4.85
N SER A 160 -7.74 -25.79 4.88
CA SER A 160 -8.36 -26.45 3.72
C SER A 160 -8.81 -25.47 2.62
N GLU A 161 -9.11 -24.23 2.97
CA GLU A 161 -9.61 -23.20 2.05
C GLU A 161 -8.51 -22.26 1.54
N SER A 162 -7.30 -22.39 2.10
CA SER A 162 -6.21 -21.44 1.93
C SER A 162 -5.83 -21.19 0.45
N GLU A 163 -5.77 -22.24 -0.38
CA GLU A 163 -5.41 -22.10 -1.80
C GLU A 163 -6.54 -21.41 -2.61
N ALA A 164 -7.77 -21.84 -2.41
CA ALA A 164 -8.92 -21.25 -3.11
C ALA A 164 -9.10 -19.77 -2.72
N ARG A 165 -8.90 -19.45 -1.43
CA ARG A 165 -8.99 -18.08 -0.93
C ARG A 165 -7.85 -17.20 -1.46
N PHE A 166 -6.65 -17.77 -1.64
CA PHE A 166 -5.52 -17.06 -2.24
C PHE A 166 -5.84 -16.59 -3.67
N GLU A 167 -6.33 -17.48 -4.53
CA GLU A 167 -6.73 -17.13 -5.90
C GLU A 167 -7.86 -16.08 -5.90
N GLY A 168 -8.83 -16.22 -5.00
CA GLY A 168 -9.88 -15.22 -4.84
C GLY A 168 -9.35 -13.85 -4.36
N LEU A 169 -8.33 -13.82 -3.51
CA LEU A 169 -7.70 -12.58 -3.05
C LEU A 169 -6.95 -11.87 -4.19
N VAL A 170 -6.33 -12.63 -5.09
CA VAL A 170 -5.72 -12.09 -6.31
C VAL A 170 -6.78 -11.41 -7.18
N ASP A 171 -7.89 -12.10 -7.48
CA ASP A 171 -8.99 -11.55 -8.29
C ASP A 171 -9.62 -10.30 -7.66
N GLU A 172 -9.71 -10.25 -6.34
CA GLU A 172 -10.20 -9.10 -5.58
C GLU A 172 -9.27 -7.88 -5.70
N ALA A 173 -7.94 -8.08 -5.66
CA ALA A 173 -6.98 -7.01 -5.88
C ALA A 173 -7.00 -6.50 -7.34
N GLU A 174 -7.08 -7.41 -8.33
CA GLU A 174 -7.20 -7.08 -9.75
C GLU A 174 -8.44 -6.24 -10.06
N ALA A 175 -9.54 -6.43 -9.32
CA ALA A 175 -10.80 -5.73 -9.56
C ALA A 175 -10.66 -4.21 -9.49
N VAL A 176 -9.74 -3.69 -8.69
CA VAL A 176 -9.43 -2.26 -8.61
C VAL A 176 -8.86 -1.76 -9.95
N LEU A 177 -7.85 -2.47 -10.49
CA LEU A 177 -7.21 -2.09 -11.75
C LEU A 177 -8.15 -2.26 -12.95
N ARG A 178 -8.96 -3.32 -12.95
CA ARG A 178 -10.00 -3.52 -13.99
C ARG A 178 -11.00 -2.37 -14.02
N ARG A 179 -11.47 -1.89 -12.85
CA ARG A 179 -12.42 -0.77 -12.76
C ARG A 179 -11.77 0.57 -13.12
N LEU A 180 -10.46 0.71 -12.90
CA LEU A 180 -9.68 1.88 -13.32
C LEU A 180 -9.25 1.82 -14.78
N GLU A 181 -9.53 0.69 -15.48
CA GLU A 181 -9.14 0.44 -16.86
C GLU A 181 -7.63 0.62 -17.13
N LEU A 182 -6.81 0.30 -16.12
CA LEU A 182 -5.35 0.35 -16.22
C LEU A 182 -4.80 -0.99 -16.70
N PRO A 183 -3.88 -1.02 -17.67
CA PRO A 183 -3.18 -2.24 -18.06
C PRO A 183 -2.34 -2.78 -16.90
N TYR A 184 -2.43 -4.09 -16.64
CA TYR A 184 -1.66 -4.73 -15.58
C TYR A 184 -1.23 -6.15 -15.97
N ARG A 185 -0.33 -6.72 -15.19
CA ARG A 185 0.09 -8.12 -15.28
C ARG A 185 0.26 -8.73 -13.89
N ILE A 186 0.24 -10.07 -13.82
CA ILE A 186 0.49 -10.83 -12.60
C ILE A 186 1.80 -11.60 -12.76
N LEU A 187 2.66 -11.54 -11.74
CA LEU A 187 3.89 -12.32 -11.65
C LEU A 187 3.81 -13.30 -10.49
N GLU A 188 3.99 -14.57 -10.77
CA GLU A 188 4.23 -15.58 -9.73
C GLU A 188 5.67 -15.49 -9.25
N MET A 189 5.85 -15.27 -7.94
CA MET A 189 7.19 -15.19 -7.36
C MET A 189 7.88 -16.55 -7.35
N CYS A 190 9.07 -16.59 -7.94
CA CYS A 190 9.92 -17.75 -7.87
C CYS A 190 10.51 -17.92 -6.45
N THR A 191 11.01 -19.13 -6.16
CA THR A 191 11.54 -19.44 -4.83
C THR A 191 12.76 -18.61 -4.42
N GLY A 192 13.45 -17.99 -5.38
CA GLY A 192 14.59 -17.09 -5.10
C GLY A 192 14.16 -15.75 -4.51
N ASP A 193 12.96 -15.26 -4.89
CA ASP A 193 12.41 -13.98 -4.44
C ASP A 193 11.31 -14.14 -3.40
N LEU A 194 10.86 -15.39 -3.17
CA LEU A 194 9.85 -15.67 -2.15
C LEU A 194 10.44 -15.39 -0.76
N GLY A 195 9.78 -14.52 0.01
CA GLY A 195 10.18 -14.24 1.39
C GLY A 195 10.05 -15.46 2.29
N PHE A 196 10.86 -15.51 3.36
CA PHE A 196 10.90 -16.66 4.29
C PHE A 196 9.57 -16.91 5.03
N THR A 197 8.66 -15.97 5.01
CA THR A 197 7.35 -16.03 5.68
C THR A 197 6.26 -16.62 4.78
N GLN A 198 6.42 -16.51 3.45
CA GLN A 198 5.38 -16.86 2.49
C GLN A 198 5.54 -18.30 1.96
N ARG A 199 4.42 -18.95 1.68
CA ARG A 199 4.33 -20.21 0.93
C ARG A 199 4.14 -19.97 -0.56
N LYS A 200 3.38 -18.93 -0.91
CA LYS A 200 3.02 -18.53 -2.27
C LYS A 200 2.86 -17.02 -2.29
N LYS A 201 3.28 -16.39 -3.37
CA LYS A 201 3.18 -14.94 -3.55
C LYS A 201 2.98 -14.63 -5.03
N TYR A 202 2.03 -13.74 -5.32
CA TYR A 202 1.87 -13.10 -6.62
C TYR A 202 2.02 -11.59 -6.46
N ASP A 203 2.75 -10.97 -7.38
CA ASP A 203 2.80 -9.52 -7.50
C ASP A 203 1.94 -9.07 -8.68
N ILE A 204 1.14 -8.03 -8.48
CA ILE A 204 0.35 -7.39 -9.52
C ILE A 204 1.07 -6.09 -9.87
N GLU A 205 1.43 -5.94 -11.13
CA GLU A 205 2.13 -4.77 -11.65
C GLU A 205 1.26 -4.03 -12.66
N VAL A 206 1.19 -2.71 -12.51
CA VAL A 206 0.50 -1.80 -13.43
C VAL A 206 1.49 -1.20 -14.43
N TRP A 207 1.02 -0.94 -15.66
CA TRP A 207 1.83 -0.28 -16.67
C TRP A 207 1.86 1.23 -16.47
N ALA A 208 3.05 1.81 -16.44
CA ALA A 208 3.33 3.25 -16.40
C ALA A 208 4.11 3.64 -17.67
N PRO A 209 3.47 4.34 -18.64
CA PRO A 209 4.05 4.53 -19.98
C PRO A 209 5.10 5.64 -20.10
N ALA A 210 5.16 6.59 -19.18
CA ALA A 210 6.02 7.76 -19.29
C ALA A 210 7.39 7.54 -18.61
N ASP A 211 8.17 6.55 -19.05
CA ASP A 211 9.52 6.36 -18.54
C ASP A 211 10.56 6.86 -19.54
N ASP A 212 11.36 7.86 -19.14
CA ASP A 212 12.51 8.38 -19.90
C ASP A 212 13.73 7.42 -19.88
N MET A 213 13.65 6.35 -19.13
CA MET A 213 14.73 5.38 -19.03
C MET A 213 14.69 4.42 -20.22
N ASP A 214 15.47 4.72 -21.25
CA ASP A 214 15.75 3.84 -22.40
C ASP A 214 16.51 2.58 -21.91
N THR A 215 15.84 1.76 -21.11
CA THR A 215 16.45 0.58 -20.50
C THR A 215 15.75 -0.69 -20.95
N GLY A 216 16.06 -1.12 -22.17
CA GLY A 216 15.72 -2.47 -22.61
C GLY A 216 14.60 -2.59 -23.63
N PRO A 217 14.07 -3.82 -23.85
CA PRO A 217 13.12 -4.12 -24.91
C PRO A 217 11.71 -3.51 -24.75
N GLU A 218 11.44 -2.85 -23.65
CA GLU A 218 10.18 -2.16 -23.34
C GLU A 218 10.37 -0.63 -23.31
N ALA A 219 11.16 -0.09 -24.23
CA ALA A 219 11.37 1.35 -24.36
C ALA A 219 10.04 2.11 -24.39
N GLY A 220 9.88 3.08 -23.50
CA GLY A 220 8.68 3.92 -23.41
C GLY A 220 7.73 3.59 -22.29
N GLY A 221 8.17 2.84 -21.24
CA GLY A 221 7.35 2.57 -20.05
C GLY A 221 7.96 1.53 -19.12
N ARG A 222 7.31 1.37 -17.96
CA ARG A 222 7.74 0.40 -16.93
C ARG A 222 6.55 -0.25 -16.21
N TRP A 223 6.81 -1.42 -15.65
CA TRP A 223 5.87 -2.10 -14.75
C TRP A 223 6.13 -1.70 -13.31
N LEU A 224 5.09 -1.28 -12.61
CA LEU A 224 5.13 -0.89 -11.20
C LEU A 224 4.33 -1.87 -10.36
N GLU A 225 4.97 -2.53 -9.40
CA GLU A 225 4.26 -3.36 -8.41
C GLU A 225 3.32 -2.51 -7.58
N VAL A 226 2.01 -2.76 -7.67
CA VAL A 226 0.96 -2.07 -6.91
C VAL A 226 0.33 -2.94 -5.84
N SER A 227 0.45 -4.26 -5.97
CA SER A 227 0.00 -5.22 -4.97
C SER A 227 0.93 -6.41 -4.89
N SER A 228 1.13 -6.89 -3.67
CA SER A 228 1.76 -8.15 -3.38
C SER A 228 0.78 -9.00 -2.60
N VAL A 229 0.29 -10.08 -3.22
CA VAL A 229 -0.66 -11.01 -2.63
C VAL A 229 0.10 -12.22 -2.10
N SER A 230 -0.06 -12.53 -0.82
CA SER A 230 0.74 -13.54 -0.12
C SER A 230 -0.11 -14.53 0.67
N ASN A 231 0.26 -15.81 0.59
CA ASN A 231 -0.23 -16.87 1.46
C ASN A 231 0.90 -17.26 2.42
N PHE A 232 0.71 -17.05 3.71
CA PHE A 232 1.70 -17.37 4.75
C PHE A 232 1.49 -18.78 5.34
N GLY A 233 0.43 -19.48 4.95
CA GLY A 233 0.04 -20.69 5.65
C GLY A 233 -0.14 -20.45 7.14
N ALA A 234 0.37 -21.33 7.97
CA ALA A 234 0.31 -21.18 9.43
C ALA A 234 1.49 -20.38 10.02
N PHE A 235 2.37 -19.77 9.21
CA PHE A 235 3.57 -19.12 9.73
C PHE A 235 3.24 -18.00 10.73
N GLN A 236 2.46 -17.02 10.30
CA GLN A 236 2.07 -15.90 11.16
C GLN A 236 1.15 -16.37 12.31
N ALA A 237 0.24 -17.29 12.04
CA ALA A 237 -0.64 -17.85 13.03
C ALA A 237 0.11 -18.52 14.20
N ARG A 238 1.20 -19.25 13.93
CA ARG A 238 2.08 -19.83 14.96
C ARG A 238 2.78 -18.77 15.80
N ARG A 239 3.24 -17.70 15.18
CA ARG A 239 3.96 -16.59 15.86
C ARG A 239 3.03 -15.73 16.69
N ALA A 240 1.84 -15.43 16.18
CA ALA A 240 0.85 -14.59 16.83
C ALA A 240 -0.16 -15.38 17.71
N GLY A 241 -0.08 -16.71 17.73
CA GLY A 241 -0.99 -17.54 18.52
C GLY A 241 -2.43 -17.57 17.98
N LEU A 242 -2.60 -17.36 16.65
CA LEU A 242 -3.90 -17.34 15.99
C LEU A 242 -4.39 -18.76 15.73
N ARG A 243 -5.50 -19.12 16.28
CA ARG A 243 -6.07 -20.46 16.15
C ARG A 243 -7.55 -20.37 15.80
N TYR A 244 -8.11 -21.47 15.33
CA TYR A 244 -9.55 -21.65 15.16
C TYR A 244 -9.96 -23.02 15.66
N ARG A 245 -11.24 -23.23 15.86
CA ARG A 245 -11.80 -24.51 16.31
C ARG A 245 -12.74 -25.03 15.24
N PRO A 246 -12.36 -26.10 14.48
CA PRO A 246 -13.16 -26.65 13.39
C PRO A 246 -14.56 -27.09 13.86
N GLU A 247 -14.64 -27.77 15.01
CA GLU A 247 -15.91 -28.13 15.65
C GLU A 247 -15.86 -27.86 17.16
N ARG A 248 -17.04 -27.68 17.74
CA ARG A 248 -17.20 -27.24 19.14
C ARG A 248 -16.47 -28.11 20.17
N HIS A 249 -16.22 -29.38 19.81
CA HIS A 249 -15.59 -30.39 20.69
C HIS A 249 -14.18 -30.77 20.22
N GLU A 250 -13.68 -30.21 19.16
CA GLU A 250 -12.35 -30.49 18.63
C GLU A 250 -11.25 -29.61 19.25
N SER A 251 -10.01 -30.05 19.10
CA SER A 251 -8.83 -29.25 19.50
C SER A 251 -8.69 -28.05 18.58
N ALA A 252 -8.27 -26.92 19.13
CA ALA A 252 -7.97 -25.74 18.34
C ALA A 252 -6.73 -25.95 17.48
N GLU A 253 -6.80 -25.57 16.20
CA GLU A 253 -5.74 -25.65 15.21
C GLU A 253 -5.24 -24.26 14.83
N TYR A 254 -4.04 -24.19 14.22
CA TYR A 254 -3.58 -22.93 13.62
C TYR A 254 -4.32 -22.66 12.32
N LEU A 255 -4.90 -21.47 12.21
CA LEU A 255 -5.46 -21.01 10.95
C LEU A 255 -4.35 -20.58 9.97
N HIS A 256 -4.73 -20.30 8.72
CA HIS A 256 -3.85 -19.68 7.75
C HIS A 256 -4.18 -18.18 7.62
N THR A 257 -3.14 -17.40 7.37
CA THR A 257 -3.27 -15.96 7.06
C THR A 257 -2.87 -15.70 5.63
N LEU A 258 -3.62 -14.84 4.97
CA LEU A 258 -3.30 -14.31 3.65
C LEU A 258 -3.43 -12.80 3.70
N ASN A 259 -2.63 -12.10 2.91
CA ASN A 259 -2.82 -10.68 2.69
C ASN A 259 -2.60 -10.29 1.24
N GLY A 260 -3.06 -9.11 0.89
CA GLY A 260 -2.80 -8.47 -0.37
C GLY A 260 -3.07 -6.98 -0.30
N SER A 261 -2.25 -6.20 -1.01
CA SER A 261 -2.55 -4.77 -1.12
C SER A 261 -3.76 -4.56 -2.01
N GLY A 262 -4.66 -3.73 -1.56
CA GLY A 262 -5.82 -3.40 -2.33
C GLY A 262 -5.93 -1.92 -2.78
N LEU A 263 -4.92 -1.17 -3.14
CA LEU A 263 -3.55 -1.25 -3.64
C LEU A 263 -2.62 -0.22 -2.96
N ALA A 264 -1.33 -0.15 -3.44
CA ALA A 264 -0.39 0.92 -3.05
C ALA A 264 -0.69 2.22 -3.81
N ILE A 265 -1.22 3.23 -3.12
CA ILE A 265 -1.80 4.42 -3.74
C ILE A 265 -0.80 5.23 -4.58
N PRO A 266 0.43 5.56 -4.14
CA PRO A 266 1.32 6.39 -4.94
C PRO A 266 1.65 5.79 -6.31
N ARG A 267 1.84 4.47 -6.40
CA ARG A 267 2.14 3.79 -7.66
C ARG A 267 0.93 3.75 -8.60
N VAL A 268 -0.28 3.59 -8.05
CA VAL A 268 -1.52 3.71 -8.83
C VAL A 268 -1.72 5.14 -9.31
N MET A 269 -1.39 6.15 -8.48
CA MET A 269 -1.40 7.56 -8.90
C MET A 269 -0.44 7.80 -10.06
N VAL A 270 0.79 7.28 -10.00
CA VAL A 270 1.75 7.38 -11.12
C VAL A 270 1.14 6.80 -12.38
N ALA A 271 0.60 5.58 -12.30
CA ALA A 271 -0.01 4.94 -13.47
C ALA A 271 -1.18 5.75 -14.06
N ILE A 272 -2.04 6.32 -13.21
CA ILE A 272 -3.16 7.19 -13.67
C ILE A 272 -2.61 8.45 -14.33
N LEU A 273 -1.68 9.15 -13.69
CA LEU A 273 -1.12 10.40 -14.21
C LEU A 273 -0.43 10.20 -15.56
N GLU A 274 0.30 9.10 -15.73
CA GLU A 274 1.02 8.80 -16.95
C GLU A 274 0.12 8.20 -18.05
N TYR A 275 -0.79 7.29 -17.70
CA TYR A 275 -1.64 6.59 -18.68
C TYR A 275 -2.79 7.45 -19.22
N TYR A 276 -3.31 8.35 -18.38
CA TYR A 276 -4.45 9.20 -18.70
C TYR A 276 -4.04 10.66 -19.00
N GLN A 277 -2.74 10.92 -19.22
CA GLN A 277 -2.25 12.23 -19.62
C GLN A 277 -2.75 12.61 -21.02
N ASN A 278 -3.19 13.85 -21.15
CA ASN A 278 -3.63 14.45 -22.43
C ASN A 278 -2.51 15.26 -23.08
N ASP A 279 -2.64 15.51 -24.39
CA ASP A 279 -1.65 16.28 -25.16
C ASP A 279 -1.49 17.74 -24.67
N ASP A 280 -2.47 18.27 -23.97
CA ASP A 280 -2.45 19.61 -23.38
C ASP A 280 -1.83 19.67 -21.97
N GLY A 281 -1.35 18.54 -21.45
CA GLY A 281 -0.75 18.42 -20.14
C GLY A 281 -1.73 18.19 -19.00
N THR A 282 -3.03 18.19 -19.25
CA THR A 282 -4.04 17.76 -18.26
C THR A 282 -4.06 16.24 -18.13
N VAL A 283 -4.76 15.72 -17.10
CA VAL A 283 -4.97 14.29 -16.93
C VAL A 283 -6.46 13.98 -16.84
N THR A 284 -6.94 13.06 -17.66
CA THR A 284 -8.31 12.58 -17.59
C THR A 284 -8.53 11.79 -16.31
N VAL A 285 -9.57 12.11 -15.55
CA VAL A 285 -9.97 11.33 -14.38
C VAL A 285 -10.68 10.06 -14.83
N PRO A 286 -10.19 8.85 -14.45
CA PRO A 286 -10.89 7.60 -14.72
C PRO A 286 -12.36 7.67 -14.31
N GLU A 287 -13.27 7.15 -15.13
CA GLU A 287 -14.72 7.27 -14.90
C GLU A 287 -15.12 6.77 -13.50
N ALA A 288 -14.52 5.66 -13.05
CA ALA A 288 -14.78 5.07 -11.74
C ALA A 288 -14.39 5.99 -10.56
N LEU A 289 -13.48 6.96 -10.76
CA LEU A 289 -13.05 7.90 -9.73
C LEU A 289 -13.82 9.22 -9.73
N ARG A 290 -14.53 9.57 -10.80
CA ARG A 290 -15.25 10.85 -10.91
C ARG A 290 -16.20 11.12 -9.74
N PRO A 291 -17.02 10.16 -9.26
CA PRO A 291 -17.88 10.39 -8.10
C PRO A 291 -17.12 10.78 -6.83
N TYR A 292 -15.89 10.30 -6.68
CA TYR A 292 -15.02 10.61 -5.53
C TYR A 292 -14.22 11.90 -5.72
N MET A 293 -14.16 12.41 -6.96
CA MET A 293 -13.49 13.65 -7.35
C MET A 293 -14.49 14.82 -7.54
N GLY A 294 -15.74 14.68 -7.06
CA GLY A 294 -16.79 15.68 -7.21
C GLY A 294 -17.20 15.89 -8.67
N ASP A 295 -17.30 14.79 -9.41
CA ASP A 295 -17.64 14.69 -10.83
C ASP A 295 -16.66 15.43 -11.77
N SER A 296 -15.44 15.71 -11.30
CA SER A 296 -14.37 16.28 -12.14
C SER A 296 -13.97 15.28 -13.22
N GLU A 297 -13.90 15.75 -14.47
CA GLU A 297 -13.49 14.92 -15.61
C GLU A 297 -11.98 14.99 -15.88
N THR A 298 -11.33 16.09 -15.42
CA THR A 298 -9.90 16.35 -15.65
C THR A 298 -9.23 16.84 -14.38
N ILE A 299 -7.94 16.53 -14.25
CA ILE A 299 -7.00 17.17 -13.32
C ILE A 299 -6.28 18.24 -14.12
N GLU A 300 -6.45 19.49 -13.71
CA GLU A 300 -5.82 20.65 -14.31
C GLU A 300 -4.80 21.24 -13.34
N GLY A 301 -3.80 21.93 -13.88
CA GLY A 301 -2.82 22.64 -13.04
C GLY A 301 -3.51 23.76 -12.23
N HIS A 302 -3.18 23.84 -10.96
CA HIS A 302 -3.62 24.94 -10.11
C HIS A 302 -2.60 26.09 -10.14
N THR A 303 -3.11 27.32 -10.08
CA THR A 303 -2.22 28.45 -9.77
C THR A 303 -1.61 28.23 -8.38
N PRO A 304 -0.27 28.29 -8.24
CA PRO A 304 0.39 27.97 -6.98
C PRO A 304 -0.23 28.72 -5.80
N VAL A 305 -0.59 28.00 -4.75
CA VAL A 305 -1.07 28.61 -3.50
C VAL A 305 0.10 29.39 -2.92
N GLY A 306 0.07 30.73 -3.01
CA GLY A 306 1.09 31.60 -2.44
C GLY A 306 1.81 32.54 -3.42
N GLU A 307 1.63 32.41 -4.75
CA GLU A 307 2.21 33.34 -5.71
C GLU A 307 1.31 34.54 -6.06
N SER A 308 0.04 34.50 -5.70
CA SER A 308 -0.84 35.69 -5.80
C SER A 308 -0.57 36.66 -4.66
N ALA A 309 0.41 37.51 -4.79
CA ALA A 309 0.60 38.81 -4.12
C ALA A 309 2.01 39.01 -3.52
N VAL A 310 3.06 38.77 -4.29
CA VAL A 310 4.22 39.68 -4.15
C VAL A 310 4.02 40.75 -5.20
N GLY A 311 3.10 41.68 -4.89
CA GLY A 311 3.02 42.93 -5.57
C GLY A 311 4.37 43.60 -5.50
N ASP A 312 4.86 44.04 -6.66
CA ASP A 312 6.05 44.86 -6.84
C ASP A 312 6.05 46.04 -5.85
N GLY A 313 6.61 45.79 -4.67
CA GLY A 313 6.87 46.82 -3.67
C GLY A 313 8.13 47.56 -4.05
N THR A 314 8.12 48.31 -5.14
CA THR A 314 9.06 49.40 -5.34
C THR A 314 8.94 50.39 -4.17
N ARG A 315 9.83 50.21 -3.18
CA ARG A 315 10.08 51.21 -2.14
C ARG A 315 10.71 52.40 -2.82
N GLY A 316 9.95 53.54 -2.84
CA GLY A 316 10.50 54.85 -3.00
C GLY A 316 11.23 55.28 -1.72
#